data_a82711d7430971346c34647b81ba581a
#
_entry.id   a82711d7430971346c34647b81ba581a
#
_cell.length_a   1.000
_cell.length_b   1.000
_cell.length_c   1.000
_cell.angle_alpha   90.00
_cell.angle_beta   90.00
_cell.angle_gamma   90.00
#
_symmetry.space_group_name_H-M   'P 1'
#
loop_
_entity.id
_entity.type
_entity.pdbx_description
1 polymer ?
#
loop_
_entity_poly.entity_id
_entity_poly.type
_entity_poly.pdbx_seq_one_letter_code
_entity_poly.pdbx_strand_id
1 'polypeptide(L)'
;MLFRRLALSSLAAAAAFLPCALPASAQVEASTELQSYFHNVLAGNEATLPADRVLSQSECADAAKEVWQAWVDANNNFEEEKLPALQSLYSVTAGSWQLPADLEANAVMPFYYGAKDITQKPADGFPLFLSLHGSGAKAAEWGNGLLLAQKNDDAPSAYFIPQIPNEENYRWYQRSKLWAWKKLLRQAFVSGDINPAAIYFIGISEGAYGSQRLASFLGDYLAGAGPMAGGEPLKNAPAENCCNLAFNLKTGANDGGFYRNTLTEYTRQALDKLETDNPGYFVHDVQLLDGYAHVIPYNKTTPWLLGYKRNAAPKKVMWENFNMDGERRNGYYNILLEKDPLSPASLNRSFYTLNIDDDNNVTLTSQRVYYSTIETLEGIATRFVKSYQKMQQGVVRLFFDERLVDMTKPVKITVNGTLYFDGLLTCRLSDMAESLAAFGDPLRIFPASVTLNLAEVPSGINEIAKEDRQADNEDNILYDLQGRRVTVPQHGIYINKAGKRFVK
;
A
#
# COMPACT_ATOMS: atom_id res chain seq x y z
N MET A 1 61.38 -2.69 54.10
CA MET A 1 60.73 -3.97 53.82
C MET A 1 59.85 -3.81 52.61
N LEU A 2 60.26 -4.38 51.48
CA LEU A 2 59.57 -4.33 50.18
C LEU A 2 58.45 -5.36 50.18
N PHE A 3 57.27 -4.94 49.74
CA PHE A 3 56.25 -5.86 49.18
C PHE A 3 55.98 -5.49 47.74
N ARG A 4 56.43 -6.33 46.81
CA ARG A 4 56.04 -6.36 45.40
C ARG A 4 54.67 -6.99 45.30
N ARG A 5 53.72 -6.28 44.64
CA ARG A 5 52.48 -6.87 44.14
C ARG A 5 52.71 -7.23 42.68
N LEU A 6 52.55 -8.51 42.35
CA LEU A 6 52.44 -9.00 41.00
C LEU A 6 51.02 -8.63 40.47
N ALA A 7 50.99 -7.97 39.34
CA ALA A 7 49.76 -7.79 38.55
C ALA A 7 49.68 -8.92 37.51
N LEU A 8 48.66 -9.77 37.63
CA LEU A 8 48.26 -10.69 36.55
C LEU A 8 47.49 -9.90 35.51
N SER A 9 48.07 -9.78 34.32
CA SER A 9 47.35 -9.29 33.12
C SER A 9 46.59 -10.45 32.48
N SER A 10 45.25 -10.44 32.59
CA SER A 10 44.39 -11.28 31.79
C SER A 10 44.24 -10.66 30.40
N LEU A 11 44.84 -11.26 29.38
CA LEU A 11 44.51 -10.97 27.97
C LEU A 11 43.13 -11.55 27.69
N ALA A 12 42.13 -10.66 27.56
CA ALA A 12 40.89 -10.99 26.92
C ALA A 12 41.09 -10.83 25.40
N ALA A 13 41.10 -11.95 24.68
CA ALA A 13 41.04 -11.93 23.23
C ALA A 13 39.64 -11.48 22.80
N ALA A 14 39.49 -10.20 22.41
CA ALA A 14 38.33 -9.72 21.71
C ALA A 14 38.39 -10.26 20.26
N ALA A 15 37.57 -11.25 19.96
CA ALA A 15 37.30 -11.63 18.58
C ALA A 15 36.54 -10.47 17.92
N ALA A 16 37.24 -9.67 17.13
CA ALA A 16 36.64 -8.67 16.27
C ALA A 16 35.89 -9.43 15.14
N PHE A 17 34.59 -9.48 15.23
CA PHE A 17 33.76 -9.77 14.06
C PHE A 17 33.92 -8.59 13.10
N LEU A 18 34.77 -8.73 12.09
CA LEU A 18 34.77 -7.88 10.91
C LEU A 18 33.47 -8.17 10.15
N PRO A 19 32.65 -7.16 9.83
CA PRO A 19 31.56 -7.36 8.90
C PRO A 19 32.17 -7.79 7.56
N CYS A 20 31.77 -8.96 7.07
CA CYS A 20 32.20 -9.47 5.79
C CYS A 20 31.48 -8.63 4.70
N ALA A 21 32.09 -7.50 4.33
CA ALA A 21 31.64 -6.76 3.15
C ALA A 21 31.84 -7.68 1.93
N LEU A 22 30.78 -7.91 1.19
CA LEU A 22 30.85 -8.67 -0.07
C LEU A 22 31.91 -8.02 -0.99
N PRO A 23 32.69 -8.81 -1.74
CA PRO A 23 33.59 -8.25 -2.72
C PRO A 23 32.80 -7.42 -3.76
N ALA A 24 33.38 -6.33 -4.24
CA ALA A 24 32.72 -5.40 -5.18
C ALA A 24 32.14 -6.10 -6.42
N SER A 25 32.73 -7.21 -6.88
CA SER A 25 32.23 -8.04 -7.97
C SER A 25 30.88 -8.71 -7.63
N ALA A 26 30.69 -9.18 -6.40
CA ALA A 26 29.44 -9.80 -5.97
C ALA A 26 28.30 -8.76 -5.80
N GLN A 27 28.64 -7.54 -5.39
CA GLN A 27 27.66 -6.43 -5.33
C GLN A 27 27.20 -5.99 -6.72
N VAL A 28 28.10 -5.93 -7.71
CA VAL A 28 27.76 -5.61 -9.11
C VAL A 28 26.88 -6.70 -9.73
N GLU A 29 27.15 -7.96 -9.45
CA GLU A 29 26.37 -9.10 -9.95
C GLU A 29 24.96 -9.11 -9.35
N ALA A 30 24.81 -8.93 -8.03
CA ALA A 30 23.53 -8.85 -7.33
C ALA A 30 22.68 -7.65 -7.83
N SER A 31 23.29 -6.51 -8.09
CA SER A 31 22.59 -5.33 -8.64
C SER A 31 22.05 -5.62 -10.06
N THR A 32 22.80 -6.34 -10.90
CA THR A 32 22.37 -6.70 -12.27
C THR A 32 21.20 -7.69 -12.23
N GLU A 33 21.22 -8.67 -11.31
CA GLU A 33 20.13 -9.63 -11.14
C GLU A 33 18.84 -8.95 -10.64
N LEU A 34 18.93 -8.02 -9.69
CA LEU A 34 17.80 -7.23 -9.21
C LEU A 34 17.20 -6.35 -10.33
N GLN A 35 18.03 -5.71 -11.16
CA GLN A 35 17.56 -4.93 -12.31
C GLN A 35 16.82 -5.83 -13.32
N SER A 36 17.34 -7.02 -13.60
CA SER A 36 16.70 -7.99 -14.48
C SER A 36 15.37 -8.48 -13.91
N TYR A 37 15.32 -8.78 -12.61
CA TYR A 37 14.08 -9.12 -11.90
C TYR A 37 13.04 -8.03 -12.06
N PHE A 38 13.37 -6.78 -11.73
CA PHE A 38 12.44 -5.66 -11.83
C PHE A 38 12.02 -5.33 -13.26
N HIS A 39 12.92 -5.48 -14.23
CA HIS A 39 12.58 -5.32 -15.65
C HIS A 39 11.49 -6.33 -16.08
N ASN A 40 11.61 -7.60 -15.68
CA ASN A 40 10.59 -8.62 -15.95
C ASN A 40 9.27 -8.32 -15.24
N VAL A 41 9.31 -7.85 -13.99
CA VAL A 41 8.10 -7.38 -13.25
C VAL A 41 7.39 -6.27 -14.02
N LEU A 42 8.12 -5.26 -14.49
CA LEU A 42 7.57 -4.13 -15.27
C LEU A 42 6.98 -4.59 -16.61
N ALA A 43 7.58 -5.58 -17.23
CA ALA A 43 7.09 -6.16 -18.48
C ALA A 43 5.89 -7.11 -18.29
N GLY A 44 5.52 -7.45 -17.04
CA GLY A 44 4.49 -8.45 -16.73
C GLY A 44 4.91 -9.89 -17.08
N ASN A 45 6.21 -10.14 -17.20
CA ASN A 45 6.80 -11.45 -17.46
C ASN A 45 6.99 -12.23 -16.15
N GLU A 46 7.23 -13.54 -16.26
CA GLU A 46 7.72 -14.31 -15.13
C GLU A 46 9.09 -13.77 -14.68
N ALA A 47 9.18 -13.43 -13.39
CA ALA A 47 10.35 -12.80 -12.81
C ALA A 47 10.97 -13.72 -11.75
N THR A 48 12.24 -14.07 -11.93
CA THR A 48 12.99 -14.88 -10.98
C THR A 48 13.76 -13.96 -10.03
N LEU A 49 13.55 -14.11 -8.73
CA LEU A 49 14.32 -13.41 -7.72
C LEU A 49 15.80 -13.81 -7.79
N PRO A 50 16.72 -12.88 -7.56
CA PRO A 50 18.12 -13.21 -7.35
C PRO A 50 18.30 -14.16 -6.14
N ALA A 51 19.48 -14.72 -6.00
CA ALA A 51 19.83 -15.55 -4.83
C ALA A 51 19.53 -14.79 -3.53
N ASP A 52 18.74 -15.40 -2.64
CA ASP A 52 18.33 -14.76 -1.40
C ASP A 52 19.51 -14.54 -0.45
N ARG A 53 19.51 -13.41 0.22
CA ARG A 53 20.51 -13.01 1.19
C ARG A 53 19.84 -12.67 2.52
N VAL A 54 20.16 -13.41 3.56
CA VAL A 54 19.79 -13.06 4.92
C VAL A 54 20.61 -11.85 5.35
N LEU A 55 19.92 -10.86 5.91
CA LEU A 55 20.50 -9.57 6.31
C LEU A 55 20.50 -9.45 7.84
N SER A 56 21.54 -8.86 8.38
CA SER A 56 21.49 -8.29 9.74
C SER A 56 20.66 -6.99 9.72
N GLN A 57 20.16 -6.58 10.87
CA GLN A 57 19.42 -5.31 10.97
C GLN A 57 20.25 -4.10 10.52
N SER A 58 21.54 -4.10 10.78
CA SER A 58 22.45 -3.02 10.36
C SER A 58 22.65 -2.94 8.84
N GLU A 59 22.44 -4.03 8.11
CA GLU A 59 22.55 -4.07 6.65
C GLU A 59 21.24 -3.63 5.94
N CYS A 60 20.10 -3.67 6.64
CA CYS A 60 18.80 -3.42 6.01
C CYS A 60 18.70 -2.04 5.33
N ALA A 61 19.23 -0.99 5.93
CA ALA A 61 19.17 0.35 5.37
C ALA A 61 19.95 0.49 4.05
N ASP A 62 21.12 -0.14 3.95
CA ASP A 62 21.92 -0.09 2.72
C ASP A 62 21.38 -1.04 1.66
N ALA A 63 20.89 -2.22 2.07
CA ALA A 63 20.19 -3.14 1.16
C ALA A 63 18.91 -2.50 0.56
N ALA A 64 18.14 -1.73 1.34
CA ALA A 64 16.98 -1.01 0.83
C ALA A 64 17.35 0.03 -0.23
N LYS A 65 18.50 0.72 -0.07
CA LYS A 65 19.01 1.65 -1.10
C LYS A 65 19.45 0.90 -2.38
N GLU A 66 20.12 -0.25 -2.22
CA GLU A 66 20.51 -1.12 -3.32
C GLU A 66 19.29 -1.56 -4.13
N VAL A 67 18.26 -2.07 -3.45
CA VAL A 67 17.00 -2.54 -4.05
C VAL A 67 16.27 -1.38 -4.74
N TRP A 68 16.19 -0.20 -4.10
CA TRP A 68 15.58 0.99 -4.71
C TRP A 68 16.32 1.45 -5.96
N GLN A 69 17.66 1.50 -5.93
CA GLN A 69 18.45 1.91 -7.08
C GLN A 69 18.26 0.95 -8.26
N ALA A 70 18.24 -0.36 -8.00
CA ALA A 70 17.97 -1.35 -9.04
C ALA A 70 16.57 -1.18 -9.68
N TRP A 71 15.56 -0.82 -8.87
CA TRP A 71 14.22 -0.46 -9.37
C TRP A 71 14.24 0.79 -10.24
N VAL A 72 14.93 1.85 -9.82
CA VAL A 72 15.09 3.09 -10.57
C VAL A 72 15.75 2.80 -11.92
N ASP A 73 16.84 2.04 -11.93
CA ASP A 73 17.57 1.67 -13.15
C ASP A 73 16.71 0.84 -14.10
N ALA A 74 15.98 -0.15 -13.57
CA ALA A 74 15.04 -0.95 -14.35
C ALA A 74 13.96 -0.07 -14.99
N ASN A 75 13.37 0.85 -14.23
CA ASN A 75 12.36 1.79 -14.74
C ASN A 75 12.92 2.73 -15.80
N ASN A 76 14.13 3.26 -15.61
CA ASN A 76 14.75 4.19 -16.57
C ASN A 76 15.05 3.50 -17.91
N ASN A 77 15.42 2.21 -17.87
CA ASN A 77 15.71 1.39 -19.04
C ASN A 77 14.47 0.71 -19.64
N PHE A 78 13.32 0.72 -18.97
CA PHE A 78 12.09 0.13 -19.49
C PHE A 78 11.51 0.98 -20.62
N GLU A 79 11.14 0.33 -21.74
CA GLU A 79 10.56 1.02 -22.89
C GLU A 79 9.09 1.36 -22.66
N GLU A 80 8.83 2.62 -22.36
CA GLU A 80 7.48 3.19 -22.24
C GLU A 80 7.53 4.70 -22.41
N GLU A 81 6.38 5.32 -22.68
CA GLU A 81 6.26 6.80 -22.61
C GLU A 81 6.55 7.27 -21.19
N LYS A 82 7.56 8.11 -21.02
CA LYS A 82 7.99 8.59 -19.71
C LYS A 82 7.20 9.82 -19.27
N LEU A 83 7.13 10.02 -17.97
CA LEU A 83 6.75 11.30 -17.40
C LEU A 83 7.83 12.32 -17.80
N PRO A 84 7.48 13.49 -18.43
CA PRO A 84 8.48 14.48 -18.81
C PRO A 84 9.15 15.07 -17.58
N ALA A 85 10.29 15.73 -17.79
CA ALA A 85 10.92 16.52 -16.73
C ALA A 85 9.93 17.58 -16.20
N LEU A 86 9.98 17.83 -14.89
CA LEU A 86 9.11 18.79 -14.23
C LEU A 86 9.37 20.19 -14.78
N GLN A 87 8.32 20.91 -15.19
CA GLN A 87 8.37 22.25 -15.75
C GLN A 87 7.80 23.26 -14.75
N SER A 88 8.01 24.56 -15.01
CA SER A 88 7.24 25.59 -14.29
C SER A 88 5.76 25.46 -14.68
N LEU A 89 4.86 25.39 -13.70
CA LEU A 89 3.42 25.29 -13.95
C LEU A 89 2.86 26.50 -14.70
N TYR A 90 3.55 27.64 -14.64
CA TYR A 90 3.14 28.89 -15.32
C TYR A 90 3.51 28.93 -16.82
N SER A 91 4.37 28.02 -17.28
CA SER A 91 4.80 27.92 -18.68
C SER A 91 4.81 26.46 -19.17
N VAL A 92 4.07 25.57 -18.50
CA VAL A 92 4.03 24.14 -18.78
C VAL A 92 3.47 23.86 -20.18
N THR A 93 4.13 22.96 -20.90
CA THR A 93 3.64 22.40 -22.17
C THR A 93 2.96 21.05 -21.90
N ALA A 94 1.95 20.74 -22.71
CA ALA A 94 1.23 19.47 -22.58
C ALA A 94 2.11 18.28 -22.99
N GLY A 95 2.12 17.25 -22.15
CA GLY A 95 2.48 15.88 -22.50
C GLY A 95 1.25 15.07 -22.85
N SER A 96 1.44 13.82 -23.24
CA SER A 96 0.34 12.88 -23.42
C SER A 96 0.80 11.45 -23.19
N TRP A 97 -0.14 10.58 -22.81
CA TRP A 97 0.04 9.12 -22.77
C TRP A 97 -1.00 8.43 -23.63
N GLN A 98 -0.56 7.43 -24.40
CA GLN A 98 -1.47 6.47 -25.01
C GLN A 98 -1.94 5.48 -23.94
N LEU A 99 -3.24 5.40 -23.71
CA LEU A 99 -3.80 4.40 -22.79
C LEU A 99 -3.83 3.02 -23.47
N PRO A 100 -3.78 1.91 -22.70
CA PRO A 100 -3.85 0.56 -23.27
C PRO A 100 -5.14 0.38 -24.10
N ALA A 101 -4.98 -0.05 -25.35
CA ALA A 101 -6.09 -0.14 -26.29
C ALA A 101 -7.14 -1.20 -25.93
N ASP A 102 -6.75 -2.22 -25.15
CA ASP A 102 -7.64 -3.24 -24.60
C ASP A 102 -8.49 -2.71 -23.43
N LEU A 103 -8.08 -1.61 -22.80
CA LEU A 103 -8.83 -0.94 -21.74
C LEU A 103 -9.70 0.19 -22.28
N GLU A 104 -9.18 0.96 -23.22
CA GLU A 104 -9.91 2.05 -23.88
C GLU A 104 -9.30 2.32 -25.27
N ALA A 105 -10.00 1.88 -26.32
CA ALA A 105 -9.50 1.97 -27.69
C ALA A 105 -9.23 3.43 -28.11
N ASN A 106 -8.07 3.67 -28.74
CA ASN A 106 -7.66 4.97 -29.28
C ASN A 106 -7.64 6.12 -28.27
N ALA A 107 -7.57 5.83 -26.97
CA ALA A 107 -7.58 6.83 -25.91
C ALA A 107 -6.19 7.45 -25.70
N VAL A 108 -6.03 8.70 -26.10
CA VAL A 108 -4.86 9.52 -25.74
C VAL A 108 -5.25 10.45 -24.60
N MET A 109 -4.49 10.45 -23.53
CA MET A 109 -4.70 11.31 -22.36
C MET A 109 -3.63 12.42 -22.33
N PRO A 110 -3.98 13.65 -22.77
CA PRO A 110 -3.11 14.81 -22.56
C PRO A 110 -3.05 15.16 -21.08
N PHE A 111 -1.91 15.74 -20.65
CA PHE A 111 -1.76 16.23 -19.29
C PHE A 111 -0.77 17.40 -19.22
N TYR A 112 -0.93 18.23 -18.18
CA TYR A 112 0.11 19.14 -17.73
C TYR A 112 0.83 18.53 -16.53
N TYR A 113 2.17 18.61 -16.53
CA TYR A 113 3.01 18.19 -15.41
C TYR A 113 4.02 19.29 -15.10
N GLY A 114 3.80 19.98 -13.98
CA GLY A 114 4.61 21.13 -13.62
C GLY A 114 4.53 21.48 -12.15
N ALA A 115 5.49 22.28 -11.69
CA ALA A 115 5.56 22.76 -10.31
C ALA A 115 5.45 24.28 -10.23
N LYS A 116 4.83 24.76 -9.16
CA LYS A 116 4.92 26.14 -8.69
C LYS A 116 6.22 26.29 -7.91
N ASP A 117 6.87 27.45 -8.06
CA ASP A 117 8.16 27.73 -7.44
C ASP A 117 9.20 26.62 -7.69
N ILE A 118 9.30 26.19 -8.94
CA ILE A 118 10.14 25.06 -9.36
C ILE A 118 11.60 25.16 -8.89
N THR A 119 12.12 26.39 -8.70
CA THR A 119 13.47 26.63 -8.18
C THR A 119 13.61 26.44 -6.67
N GLN A 120 12.50 26.25 -5.97
CA GLN A 120 12.45 26.07 -4.53
C GLN A 120 12.05 24.62 -4.18
N LYS A 121 12.63 23.64 -4.88
CA LYS A 121 12.37 22.21 -4.61
C LYS A 121 12.68 21.91 -3.15
N PRO A 122 11.70 21.39 -2.37
CA PRO A 122 11.95 20.90 -1.02
C PRO A 122 12.97 19.76 -1.00
N ALA A 123 13.70 19.61 0.09
CA ALA A 123 14.73 18.56 0.22
C ALA A 123 14.17 17.14 -0.01
N ASP A 124 12.92 16.91 0.41
CA ASP A 124 12.22 15.62 0.26
C ASP A 124 11.46 15.50 -1.08
N GLY A 125 11.59 16.47 -1.98
CA GLY A 125 10.80 16.55 -3.21
C GLY A 125 9.51 17.38 -3.06
N PHE A 126 8.89 17.69 -4.20
CA PHE A 126 7.63 18.44 -4.23
C PHE A 126 6.45 17.56 -3.74
N PRO A 127 5.51 18.13 -2.98
CA PRO A 127 4.18 17.53 -2.85
C PRO A 127 3.52 17.51 -4.24
N LEU A 128 2.82 16.39 -4.56
CA LEU A 128 2.17 16.20 -5.86
C LEU A 128 0.64 16.14 -5.71
N PHE A 129 -0.02 17.01 -6.46
CA PHE A 129 -1.47 16.99 -6.63
C PHE A 129 -1.85 16.36 -7.99
N LEU A 130 -2.59 15.24 -7.98
CA LEU A 130 -3.38 14.79 -9.11
C LEU A 130 -4.69 15.58 -9.11
N SER A 131 -4.89 16.48 -10.09
CA SER A 131 -6.04 17.38 -10.17
C SER A 131 -6.99 16.96 -11.28
N LEU A 132 -8.17 16.44 -10.91
CA LEU A 132 -9.17 15.88 -11.79
C LEU A 132 -10.26 16.92 -12.07
N HIS A 133 -10.49 17.24 -13.35
CA HIS A 133 -11.50 18.25 -13.75
C HIS A 133 -12.94 17.72 -13.77
N GLY A 134 -13.90 18.61 -13.81
CA GLY A 134 -15.34 18.32 -13.91
C GLY A 134 -15.78 17.85 -15.29
N SER A 135 -17.07 17.47 -15.39
CA SER A 135 -17.71 17.07 -16.66
C SER A 135 -18.26 18.28 -17.41
N GLY A 136 -17.55 18.69 -18.44
CA GLY A 136 -17.90 19.74 -19.36
C GLY A 136 -17.18 19.49 -20.70
N ALA A 137 -17.09 20.48 -21.55
CA ALA A 137 -16.22 20.39 -22.72
C ALA A 137 -14.78 20.15 -22.26
N LYS A 138 -14.21 18.98 -22.53
CA LYS A 138 -12.97 18.50 -21.91
C LYS A 138 -11.78 19.46 -22.02
N ALA A 139 -11.66 20.17 -23.15
CA ALA A 139 -10.58 21.15 -23.34
C ALA A 139 -10.74 22.38 -22.44
N ALA A 140 -11.99 22.86 -22.25
CA ALA A 140 -12.27 23.99 -21.36
C ALA A 140 -12.08 23.62 -19.90
N GLU A 141 -12.60 22.46 -19.48
CA GLU A 141 -12.44 21.94 -18.12
C GLU A 141 -10.95 21.72 -17.75
N TRP A 142 -10.18 21.18 -18.69
CA TRP A 142 -8.74 20.97 -18.53
C TRP A 142 -7.98 22.27 -18.39
N GLY A 143 -8.27 23.28 -19.25
CA GLY A 143 -7.69 24.61 -19.16
C GLY A 143 -8.04 25.33 -17.85
N ASN A 144 -9.28 25.19 -17.39
CA ASN A 144 -9.74 25.71 -16.09
C ASN A 144 -9.01 25.03 -14.93
N GLY A 145 -8.75 23.70 -15.02
CA GLY A 145 -7.98 22.96 -14.06
C GLY A 145 -6.55 23.51 -13.88
N LEU A 146 -5.88 23.85 -14.99
CA LEU A 146 -4.56 24.50 -14.95
C LEU A 146 -4.62 25.87 -14.29
N LEU A 147 -5.59 26.71 -14.66
CA LEU A 147 -5.76 28.05 -14.09
C LEU A 147 -6.05 28.01 -12.58
N LEU A 148 -6.83 27.05 -12.13
CA LEU A 148 -7.09 26.84 -10.69
C LEU A 148 -5.83 26.40 -9.95
N ALA A 149 -5.08 25.43 -10.50
CA ALA A 149 -3.84 24.97 -9.92
C ALA A 149 -2.81 26.11 -9.76
N GLN A 150 -2.70 26.98 -10.77
CA GLN A 150 -1.82 28.15 -10.71
C GLN A 150 -2.22 29.17 -9.63
N LYS A 151 -3.53 29.25 -9.31
CA LYS A 151 -4.08 30.23 -8.34
C LYS A 151 -4.14 29.70 -6.90
N ASN A 152 -4.05 28.41 -6.67
CA ASN A 152 -4.06 27.85 -5.32
C ASN A 152 -2.86 28.36 -4.50
N ASP A 153 -3.03 28.57 -3.21
CA ASP A 153 -1.98 29.02 -2.28
C ASP A 153 -1.31 27.82 -1.61
N ASP A 154 -0.53 27.06 -2.38
CA ASP A 154 0.08 25.80 -1.97
C ASP A 154 1.51 25.59 -2.51
N ALA A 155 2.17 26.66 -2.94
CA ALA A 155 3.57 26.60 -3.38
C ALA A 155 4.55 26.41 -2.18
N PRO A 156 5.67 25.70 -2.35
CA PRO A 156 6.06 24.96 -3.56
C PRO A 156 5.29 23.64 -3.71
N SER A 157 4.73 23.37 -4.87
CA SER A 157 3.94 22.15 -5.14
C SER A 157 3.99 21.76 -6.61
N ALA A 158 3.89 20.46 -6.90
CA ALA A 158 3.77 19.93 -8.25
C ALA A 158 2.33 19.48 -8.53
N TYR A 159 1.95 19.53 -9.79
CA TYR A 159 0.64 19.14 -10.28
C TYR A 159 0.77 18.21 -11.48
N PHE A 160 -0.05 17.18 -11.48
CA PHE A 160 -0.42 16.42 -12.68
C PHE A 160 -1.90 16.69 -12.97
N ILE A 161 -2.17 17.32 -14.12
CA ILE A 161 -3.51 17.78 -14.51
C ILE A 161 -3.87 17.08 -15.82
N PRO A 162 -4.54 15.93 -15.78
CA PRO A 162 -4.94 15.20 -16.98
C PRO A 162 -6.17 15.81 -17.63
N GLN A 163 -6.29 15.62 -18.95
CA GLN A 163 -7.53 15.79 -19.68
C GLN A 163 -8.19 14.42 -19.82
N ILE A 164 -9.51 14.34 -19.58
CA ILE A 164 -10.24 13.10 -19.86
C ILE A 164 -10.06 12.74 -21.35
N PRO A 165 -9.63 11.52 -21.70
CA PRO A 165 -9.36 11.19 -23.10
C PRO A 165 -10.62 11.14 -23.95
N ASN A 166 -11.72 10.63 -23.39
CA ASN A 166 -12.97 10.41 -24.11
C ASN A 166 -14.18 10.88 -23.28
N GLU A 167 -14.97 11.82 -23.82
CA GLU A 167 -16.14 12.37 -23.14
C GLU A 167 -17.28 11.35 -22.98
N GLU A 168 -17.34 10.31 -23.80
CA GLU A 168 -18.31 9.22 -23.65
C GLU A 168 -17.98 8.33 -22.43
N ASN A 169 -16.71 8.30 -22.04
CA ASN A 169 -16.20 7.54 -20.91
C ASN A 169 -15.73 8.46 -19.77
N TYR A 170 -16.53 9.40 -19.37
CA TYR A 170 -16.20 10.47 -18.42
C TYR A 170 -16.22 9.99 -16.97
N ARG A 171 -15.29 9.08 -16.63
CA ARG A 171 -15.15 8.53 -15.28
C ARG A 171 -13.68 8.34 -14.94
N TRP A 172 -13.16 9.10 -13.95
CA TRP A 172 -11.76 9.10 -13.56
C TRP A 172 -11.27 7.82 -12.86
N TYR A 173 -12.21 6.99 -12.41
CA TYR A 173 -11.96 5.72 -11.74
C TYR A 173 -12.04 4.49 -12.65
N GLN A 174 -12.27 4.67 -13.94
CA GLN A 174 -12.26 3.57 -14.90
C GLN A 174 -10.85 2.95 -15.02
N ARG A 175 -10.81 1.67 -15.34
CA ARG A 175 -9.60 0.86 -15.37
C ARG A 175 -8.51 1.42 -16.29
N SER A 176 -8.86 2.04 -17.40
CA SER A 176 -7.91 2.72 -18.29
C SER A 176 -7.20 3.90 -17.61
N LYS A 177 -7.95 4.73 -16.86
CA LYS A 177 -7.40 5.86 -16.09
C LYS A 177 -6.64 5.37 -14.86
N LEU A 178 -7.13 4.30 -14.21
CA LEU A 178 -6.43 3.69 -13.08
C LEU A 178 -5.05 3.18 -13.47
N TRP A 179 -4.89 2.62 -14.68
CA TRP A 179 -3.59 2.31 -15.25
C TRP A 179 -2.67 3.55 -15.29
N ALA A 180 -3.20 4.69 -15.76
CA ALA A 180 -2.45 5.94 -15.81
C ALA A 180 -2.04 6.45 -14.41
N TRP A 181 -2.90 6.31 -13.40
CA TRP A 181 -2.57 6.73 -12.03
C TRP A 181 -1.47 5.86 -11.41
N LYS A 182 -1.48 4.55 -11.66
CA LYS A 182 -0.40 3.65 -11.23
C LYS A 182 0.92 3.98 -11.94
N LYS A 183 0.87 4.28 -13.25
CA LYS A 183 2.03 4.74 -14.02
C LYS A 183 2.56 6.06 -13.49
N LEU A 184 1.68 7.04 -13.20
CA LEU A 184 2.05 8.32 -12.62
C LEU A 184 2.79 8.15 -11.29
N LEU A 185 2.21 7.40 -10.34
CA LEU A 185 2.82 7.17 -9.04
C LEU A 185 4.21 6.55 -9.16
N ARG A 186 4.34 5.49 -9.95
CA ARG A 186 5.61 4.81 -10.18
C ARG A 186 6.67 5.74 -10.78
N GLN A 187 6.34 6.44 -11.86
CA GLN A 187 7.29 7.33 -12.55
C GLN A 187 7.61 8.58 -11.74
N ALA A 188 6.64 9.12 -11.00
CA ALA A 188 6.86 10.26 -10.10
C ALA A 188 7.83 9.90 -8.97
N PHE A 189 7.72 8.71 -8.38
CA PHE A 189 8.66 8.25 -7.36
C PHE A 189 10.07 8.03 -7.91
N VAL A 190 10.17 7.41 -9.09
CA VAL A 190 11.45 7.14 -9.76
C VAL A 190 12.16 8.44 -10.19
N SER A 191 11.41 9.51 -10.50
CA SER A 191 12.01 10.79 -10.92
C SER A 191 12.88 11.45 -9.83
N GLY A 192 12.62 11.15 -8.56
CA GLY A 192 13.28 11.81 -7.43
C GLY A 192 12.88 13.29 -7.25
N ASP A 193 11.91 13.79 -8.02
CA ASP A 193 11.40 15.16 -7.89
C ASP A 193 10.22 15.27 -6.93
N ILE A 194 9.49 14.18 -6.73
CA ILE A 194 8.26 14.14 -5.94
C ILE A 194 8.51 13.47 -4.59
N ASN A 195 7.95 14.07 -3.54
CA ASN A 195 7.94 13.47 -2.21
C ASN A 195 6.92 12.33 -2.12
N PRO A 196 7.34 11.07 -1.95
CA PRO A 196 6.42 9.93 -1.91
C PRO A 196 5.50 9.94 -0.67
N ALA A 197 5.81 10.73 0.35
CA ALA A 197 4.95 10.93 1.52
C ALA A 197 3.94 12.09 1.34
N ALA A 198 3.90 12.77 0.18
CA ALA A 198 3.09 13.95 -0.03
C ALA A 198 2.35 13.90 -1.38
N ILE A 199 1.54 12.86 -1.57
CA ILE A 199 0.69 12.66 -2.75
C ILE A 199 -0.76 12.94 -2.38
N TYR A 200 -1.44 13.77 -3.17
CA TYR A 200 -2.82 14.18 -2.92
C TYR A 200 -3.66 14.04 -4.19
N PHE A 201 -4.85 13.46 -4.06
CA PHE A 201 -5.80 13.40 -5.15
C PHE A 201 -6.93 14.39 -4.90
N ILE A 202 -7.10 15.34 -5.80
CA ILE A 202 -8.15 16.36 -5.72
C ILE A 202 -8.99 16.34 -6.98
N GLY A 203 -10.20 16.87 -6.90
CA GLY A 203 -11.05 16.96 -8.09
C GLY A 203 -12.32 17.74 -7.84
N ILE A 204 -12.93 18.22 -8.92
CA ILE A 204 -14.14 19.05 -8.91
C ILE A 204 -15.25 18.33 -9.66
N SER A 205 -16.47 18.30 -9.10
CA SER A 205 -17.65 17.71 -9.75
C SER A 205 -17.41 16.24 -10.12
N GLU A 206 -17.34 15.87 -11.39
CA GLU A 206 -16.97 14.51 -11.82
C GLU A 206 -15.56 14.11 -11.31
N GLY A 207 -14.63 15.06 -11.24
CA GLY A 207 -13.32 14.86 -10.62
C GLY A 207 -13.42 14.60 -9.12
N ALA A 208 -14.43 15.14 -8.43
CA ALA A 208 -14.67 14.86 -7.03
C ALA A 208 -15.13 13.41 -6.82
N TYR A 209 -16.03 12.89 -7.66
CA TYR A 209 -16.38 11.46 -7.64
C TYR A 209 -15.15 10.60 -7.87
N GLY A 210 -14.32 10.97 -8.86
CA GLY A 210 -13.05 10.31 -9.14
C GLY A 210 -12.11 10.30 -7.92
N SER A 211 -11.81 11.47 -7.36
CA SER A 211 -10.86 11.59 -6.24
C SER A 211 -11.37 10.88 -4.97
N GLN A 212 -12.69 10.88 -4.70
CA GLN A 212 -13.27 10.16 -3.57
C GLN A 212 -13.15 8.63 -3.72
N ARG A 213 -13.46 8.08 -4.90
CA ARG A 213 -13.29 6.64 -5.17
C ARG A 213 -11.83 6.22 -5.15
N LEU A 214 -10.96 7.03 -5.76
CA LEU A 214 -9.53 6.78 -5.79
C LEU A 214 -8.90 6.88 -4.38
N ALA A 215 -9.38 7.76 -3.51
CA ALA A 215 -8.97 7.81 -2.11
C ALA A 215 -9.24 6.48 -1.39
N SER A 216 -10.40 5.87 -1.63
CA SER A 216 -10.72 4.55 -1.06
C SER A 216 -9.94 3.41 -1.73
N PHE A 217 -9.56 3.52 -3.00
CA PHE A 217 -8.91 2.44 -3.74
C PHE A 217 -7.38 2.48 -3.65
N LEU A 218 -6.78 3.67 -3.67
CA LEU A 218 -5.33 3.92 -3.65
C LEU A 218 -4.85 4.64 -2.37
N GLY A 219 -5.66 4.63 -1.30
CA GLY A 219 -5.39 5.40 -0.09
C GLY A 219 -4.04 5.12 0.56
N ASP A 220 -3.51 3.92 0.36
CA ASP A 220 -2.18 3.51 0.82
C ASP A 220 -1.00 4.26 0.13
N TYR A 221 -1.25 4.97 -0.97
CA TYR A 221 -0.28 5.86 -1.63
C TYR A 221 -0.46 7.34 -1.26
N LEU A 222 -1.58 7.71 -0.63
CA LEU A 222 -1.98 9.09 -0.48
C LEU A 222 -1.69 9.63 0.92
N ALA A 223 -1.24 10.89 0.98
CA ALA A 223 -1.26 11.71 2.19
C ALA A 223 -2.67 12.24 2.46
N GLY A 224 -3.42 12.50 1.40
CA GLY A 224 -4.80 12.96 1.52
C GLY A 224 -5.55 13.02 0.20
N ALA A 225 -6.85 13.28 0.31
CA ALA A 225 -7.73 13.50 -0.83
C ALA A 225 -8.65 14.70 -0.59
N GLY A 226 -8.95 15.43 -1.66
CA GLY A 226 -9.74 16.65 -1.62
C GLY A 226 -10.82 16.69 -2.70
N PRO A 227 -11.89 15.89 -2.61
CA PRO A 227 -13.05 16.03 -3.49
C PRO A 227 -13.80 17.35 -3.21
N MET A 228 -14.21 18.05 -4.27
CA MET A 228 -14.87 19.34 -4.20
C MET A 228 -16.11 19.36 -5.10
N ALA A 229 -17.24 19.84 -4.56
CA ALA A 229 -18.54 19.86 -5.25
C ALA A 229 -18.95 18.47 -5.79
N GLY A 230 -18.81 17.44 -4.93
CA GLY A 230 -19.15 16.06 -5.24
C GLY A 230 -19.71 15.34 -4.02
N GLY A 231 -19.98 14.07 -4.17
CA GLY A 231 -20.45 13.18 -3.10
C GLY A 231 -20.76 11.81 -3.69
N GLU A 232 -20.09 10.78 -3.19
CA GLU A 232 -20.29 9.40 -3.62
C GLU A 232 -21.02 8.58 -2.54
N PRO A 233 -21.90 7.65 -2.95
CA PRO A 233 -22.38 6.63 -2.03
C PRO A 233 -21.21 5.87 -1.39
N LEU A 234 -21.26 5.65 -0.07
CA LEU A 234 -20.19 4.97 0.67
C LEU A 234 -19.91 3.52 0.19
N LYS A 235 -20.84 2.92 -0.53
CA LYS A 235 -20.58 1.63 -1.20
C LYS A 235 -19.58 1.76 -2.34
N ASN A 236 -19.53 2.91 -3.02
CA ASN A 236 -18.59 3.16 -4.12
C ASN A 236 -17.23 3.65 -3.61
N ALA A 237 -17.21 4.31 -2.45
CA ALA A 237 -16.03 4.87 -1.81
C ALA A 237 -16.07 4.58 -0.30
N PRO A 238 -15.71 3.35 0.14
CA PRO A 238 -15.73 2.98 1.55
C PRO A 238 -14.86 3.90 2.40
N ALA A 239 -15.47 4.54 3.42
CA ALA A 239 -14.79 5.49 4.29
C ALA A 239 -13.71 4.83 5.15
N GLU A 240 -13.86 3.53 5.46
CA GLU A 240 -12.89 2.75 6.24
C GLU A 240 -11.49 2.73 5.60
N ASN A 241 -11.41 2.78 4.27
CA ASN A 241 -10.15 2.82 3.54
C ASN A 241 -9.41 4.16 3.69
N CYS A 242 -10.09 5.19 4.20
CA CYS A 242 -9.47 6.49 4.51
C CYS A 242 -8.84 6.54 5.91
N CYS A 243 -8.65 5.41 6.59
CA CYS A 243 -8.16 5.32 7.96
C CYS A 243 -6.88 6.14 8.22
N ASN A 244 -5.95 6.16 7.27
CA ASN A 244 -4.62 6.73 7.44
C ASN A 244 -4.31 7.90 6.49
N LEU A 245 -5.32 8.47 5.83
CA LEU A 245 -5.15 9.64 4.97
C LEU A 245 -6.00 10.82 5.46
N ALA A 246 -5.60 12.05 5.13
CA ALA A 246 -6.38 13.24 5.41
C ALA A 246 -7.46 13.43 4.32
N PHE A 247 -8.72 13.55 4.72
CA PHE A 247 -9.85 13.60 3.79
C PHE A 247 -10.60 14.95 3.90
N ASN A 248 -10.56 15.76 2.82
CA ASN A 248 -11.20 17.08 2.77
C ASN A 248 -12.28 17.10 1.69
N LEU A 249 -13.55 16.96 2.07
CA LEU A 249 -14.68 17.02 1.15
C LEU A 249 -15.51 18.28 1.38
N LYS A 250 -15.68 19.10 0.35
CA LYS A 250 -16.51 20.33 0.41
C LYS A 250 -17.55 20.33 -0.70
N THR A 251 -18.80 20.53 -0.31
CA THR A 251 -19.96 20.57 -1.22
C THR A 251 -20.86 21.74 -0.82
N GLY A 252 -21.52 22.38 -1.77
CA GLY A 252 -22.48 23.41 -1.47
C GLY A 252 -23.71 22.82 -0.74
N ALA A 253 -24.21 23.46 0.30
CA ALA A 253 -25.39 22.99 1.02
C ALA A 253 -26.65 22.92 0.12
N ASN A 254 -26.68 23.75 -0.93
CA ASN A 254 -27.77 23.77 -1.93
C ASN A 254 -27.46 22.94 -3.19
N ASP A 255 -26.36 22.14 -3.21
CA ASP A 255 -26.02 21.27 -4.34
C ASP A 255 -26.79 19.95 -4.25
N GLY A 256 -28.09 20.00 -4.55
CA GLY A 256 -29.00 18.84 -4.54
C GLY A 256 -28.87 17.93 -5.77
N GLY A 257 -28.15 18.35 -6.81
CA GLY A 257 -27.97 17.54 -8.03
C GLY A 257 -27.27 16.22 -7.72
N PHE A 258 -27.85 15.09 -8.17
CA PHE A 258 -27.36 13.74 -7.84
C PHE A 258 -27.21 13.50 -6.33
N TYR A 259 -27.93 14.24 -5.50
CA TYR A 259 -27.89 14.15 -4.03
C TYR A 259 -26.49 14.40 -3.42
N ARG A 260 -25.65 15.25 -4.05
CA ARG A 260 -24.27 15.50 -3.62
C ARG A 260 -24.20 16.01 -2.18
N ASN A 261 -25.06 16.97 -1.81
CA ASN A 261 -25.13 17.47 -0.44
C ASN A 261 -25.53 16.38 0.58
N THR A 262 -26.53 15.54 0.23
CA THR A 262 -26.98 14.43 1.08
C THR A 262 -25.85 13.37 1.25
N LEU A 263 -25.19 13.00 0.14
CA LEU A 263 -24.10 12.03 0.16
C LEU A 263 -22.85 12.56 0.90
N THR A 264 -22.58 13.87 0.82
CA THR A 264 -21.54 14.53 1.59
C THR A 264 -21.84 14.46 3.08
N GLU A 265 -23.09 14.71 3.48
CA GLU A 265 -23.52 14.58 4.88
C GLU A 265 -23.39 13.14 5.40
N TYR A 266 -23.74 12.15 4.58
CA TYR A 266 -23.56 10.74 4.97
C TYR A 266 -22.07 10.35 5.09
N THR A 267 -21.21 10.92 4.23
CA THR A 267 -19.75 10.74 4.34
C THR A 267 -19.22 11.37 5.61
N ARG A 268 -19.68 12.59 5.97
CA ARG A 268 -19.31 13.26 7.23
C ARG A 268 -19.69 12.42 8.43
N GLN A 269 -20.95 11.97 8.51
CA GLN A 269 -21.45 11.14 9.62
C GLN A 269 -20.66 9.84 9.77
N ALA A 270 -20.27 9.21 8.65
CA ALA A 270 -19.47 7.98 8.67
C ALA A 270 -18.05 8.23 9.19
N LEU A 271 -17.40 9.31 8.74
CA LEU A 271 -16.04 9.64 9.18
C LEU A 271 -16.02 10.13 10.64
N ASP A 272 -16.99 10.97 11.08
CA ASP A 272 -17.17 11.38 12.48
C ASP A 272 -17.26 10.15 13.41
N LYS A 273 -18.06 9.15 12.98
CA LYS A 273 -18.20 7.90 13.74
C LYS A 273 -16.91 7.09 13.77
N LEU A 274 -16.27 6.93 12.61
CA LEU A 274 -15.03 6.16 12.48
C LEU A 274 -13.89 6.80 13.29
N GLU A 275 -13.76 8.13 13.32
CA GLU A 275 -12.81 8.85 14.15
C GLU A 275 -13.10 8.65 15.64
N THR A 276 -14.38 8.75 16.04
CA THR A 276 -14.81 8.51 17.42
C THR A 276 -14.47 7.09 17.89
N ASP A 277 -14.71 6.09 17.01
CA ASP A 277 -14.41 4.69 17.30
C ASP A 277 -12.90 4.38 17.25
N ASN A 278 -12.09 5.26 16.60
CA ASN A 278 -10.66 5.06 16.37
C ASN A 278 -9.89 6.39 16.57
N PRO A 279 -9.70 6.85 17.80
CA PRO A 279 -9.04 8.13 18.08
C PRO A 279 -7.65 8.23 17.44
N GLY A 280 -7.37 9.35 16.76
CA GLY A 280 -6.10 9.61 16.07
C GLY A 280 -6.02 9.08 14.63
N TYR A 281 -7.08 8.46 14.14
CA TYR A 281 -7.24 8.02 12.74
C TYR A 281 -8.39 8.77 12.08
N PHE A 282 -8.56 8.64 10.78
CA PHE A 282 -9.65 9.25 10.00
C PHE A 282 -9.66 10.78 10.07
N VAL A 283 -8.48 11.40 9.95
CA VAL A 283 -8.40 12.87 9.91
C VAL A 283 -9.23 13.38 8.74
N HIS A 284 -10.21 14.24 9.02
CA HIS A 284 -11.10 14.75 7.99
C HIS A 284 -11.59 16.17 8.25
N ASP A 285 -12.03 16.83 7.16
CA ASP A 285 -12.74 18.11 7.15
C ASP A 285 -13.82 18.04 6.06
N VAL A 286 -15.00 17.54 6.44
CA VAL A 286 -16.13 17.37 5.53
C VAL A 286 -17.17 18.46 5.82
N GLN A 287 -17.45 19.31 4.84
CA GLN A 287 -18.29 20.49 5.01
C GLN A 287 -19.37 20.61 3.93
N LEU A 288 -20.58 20.98 4.37
CA LEU A 288 -21.61 21.59 3.55
C LEU A 288 -21.50 23.11 3.68
N LEU A 289 -21.21 23.78 2.56
CA LEU A 289 -20.98 25.23 2.55
C LEU A 289 -22.31 25.97 2.38
N ASP A 290 -22.73 26.69 3.40
CA ASP A 290 -23.98 27.44 3.41
C ASP A 290 -24.01 28.51 2.32
N GLY A 291 -25.15 28.64 1.64
CA GLY A 291 -25.38 29.60 0.56
C GLY A 291 -24.80 29.20 -0.81
N TYR A 292 -24.00 28.12 -0.89
CA TYR A 292 -23.43 27.64 -2.13
C TYR A 292 -24.25 26.48 -2.73
N ALA A 293 -24.35 26.46 -4.06
CA ALA A 293 -24.82 25.33 -4.84
C ALA A 293 -23.61 24.58 -5.45
N HIS A 294 -23.66 24.22 -6.74
CA HIS A 294 -22.60 23.42 -7.36
C HIS A 294 -21.24 24.13 -7.51
N VAL A 295 -21.20 25.44 -7.52
CA VAL A 295 -19.97 26.22 -7.56
C VAL A 295 -19.63 26.69 -6.16
N ILE A 296 -18.43 26.34 -5.68
CA ILE A 296 -17.95 26.62 -4.32
C ILE A 296 -16.55 27.27 -4.37
N PRO A 297 -16.05 27.85 -3.28
CA PRO A 297 -14.63 28.24 -3.17
C PRO A 297 -13.74 27.00 -3.13
N TYR A 298 -12.82 26.86 -4.10
CA TYR A 298 -11.93 25.67 -4.21
C TYR A 298 -10.57 25.87 -3.53
N ASN A 299 -10.17 27.11 -3.25
CA ASN A 299 -8.82 27.51 -2.86
C ASN A 299 -8.38 27.13 -1.44
N LYS A 300 -9.25 26.53 -0.63
CA LYS A 300 -8.93 26.13 0.74
C LYS A 300 -8.52 24.66 0.89
N THR A 301 -8.74 23.86 -0.14
CA THR A 301 -8.52 22.40 -0.08
C THR A 301 -7.03 22.06 -0.12
N THR A 302 -6.26 22.58 -1.06
CA THR A 302 -4.84 22.21 -1.19
C THR A 302 -3.96 22.73 -0.07
N PRO A 303 -4.14 23.99 0.46
CA PRO A 303 -3.39 24.42 1.66
C PRO A 303 -3.68 23.56 2.89
N TRP A 304 -4.94 23.12 3.09
CA TRP A 304 -5.29 22.24 4.20
C TRP A 304 -4.60 20.86 4.06
N LEU A 305 -4.63 20.27 2.87
CA LEU A 305 -4.01 18.97 2.59
C LEU A 305 -2.50 18.97 2.83
N LEU A 306 -1.80 20.06 2.51
CA LEU A 306 -0.35 20.18 2.73
C LEU A 306 0.07 20.08 4.21
N GLY A 307 -0.87 20.26 5.15
CA GLY A 307 -0.64 20.05 6.58
C GLY A 307 -0.40 18.58 6.96
N TYR A 308 -0.61 17.63 6.05
CA TYR A 308 -0.56 16.20 6.33
C TYR A 308 0.43 15.47 5.45
N LYS A 309 1.06 14.45 6.01
CA LYS A 309 1.97 13.54 5.31
C LYS A 309 1.47 12.10 5.47
N ARG A 310 1.76 11.28 4.47
CA ARG A 310 1.45 9.86 4.51
C ARG A 310 2.36 9.13 5.50
N ASN A 311 1.76 8.31 6.35
CA ASN A 311 2.46 7.23 7.04
C ASN A 311 2.36 5.96 6.17
N ALA A 312 3.48 5.50 5.60
CA ALA A 312 3.51 4.34 4.71
C ALA A 312 3.54 2.98 5.46
N ALA A 313 3.79 3.01 6.78
CA ALA A 313 3.83 1.83 7.64
C ALA A 313 2.97 2.07 8.92
N PRO A 314 1.63 2.20 8.78
CA PRO A 314 0.76 2.45 9.92
C PRO A 314 0.53 1.15 10.72
N LYS A 315 0.53 1.26 12.05
CA LYS A 315 0.24 0.12 12.96
C LYS A 315 -1.24 -0.29 12.95
N LYS A 316 -2.11 0.52 12.36
CA LYS A 316 -3.53 0.20 12.15
C LYS A 316 -3.91 0.39 10.69
N VAL A 317 -4.50 -0.63 10.10
CA VAL A 317 -5.03 -0.59 8.72
C VAL A 317 -6.48 -1.08 8.75
N MET A 318 -7.33 -0.38 8.02
CA MET A 318 -8.68 -0.83 7.67
C MET A 318 -8.78 -0.81 6.14
N TRP A 319 -9.10 -1.96 5.56
CA TRP A 319 -9.11 -2.11 4.12
C TRP A 319 -10.30 -2.94 3.63
N GLU A 320 -11.25 -2.30 3.01
CA GLU A 320 -12.29 -2.96 2.21
C GLU A 320 -11.77 -3.12 0.78
N ASN A 321 -11.45 -4.35 0.38
CA ASN A 321 -11.03 -4.66 -0.98
C ASN A 321 -12.28 -4.93 -1.84
N PHE A 322 -12.49 -4.07 -2.81
CA PHE A 322 -13.65 -4.09 -3.69
C PHE A 322 -13.25 -4.02 -5.16
N ASN A 323 -14.16 -4.43 -6.02
CA ASN A 323 -13.98 -4.29 -7.47
C ASN A 323 -14.29 -2.84 -7.89
N MET A 324 -13.31 -2.18 -8.52
CA MET A 324 -13.48 -0.88 -9.15
C MET A 324 -13.23 -1.04 -10.66
N ASP A 325 -14.29 -1.02 -11.42
CA ASP A 325 -14.28 -1.16 -12.89
C ASP A 325 -13.52 -2.42 -13.39
N GLY A 326 -13.77 -3.57 -12.75
CA GLY A 326 -13.15 -4.86 -13.13
C GLY A 326 -11.78 -5.13 -12.50
N GLU A 327 -11.30 -4.24 -11.65
CA GLU A 327 -10.04 -4.41 -10.96
C GLU A 327 -10.22 -4.46 -9.45
N ARG A 328 -9.46 -5.36 -8.79
CA ARG A 328 -9.30 -5.46 -7.35
C ARG A 328 -7.83 -5.22 -6.99
N ARG A 329 -7.58 -4.71 -5.78
CA ARG A 329 -6.22 -4.56 -5.28
C ARG A 329 -5.71 -5.89 -4.72
N ASN A 330 -4.45 -6.18 -5.00
CA ASN A 330 -3.74 -7.31 -4.36
C ASN A 330 -2.95 -6.91 -3.12
N GLY A 331 -2.80 -5.61 -2.83
CA GLY A 331 -2.07 -5.13 -1.66
C GLY A 331 -2.53 -3.78 -1.16
N TYR A 332 -2.31 -3.52 0.15
CA TYR A 332 -2.66 -2.28 0.83
C TYR A 332 -1.76 -2.06 2.05
N TYR A 333 -1.01 -0.98 2.10
CA TYR A 333 0.07 -0.74 3.07
C TYR A 333 1.09 -1.90 3.11
N ASN A 334 1.17 -2.64 4.21
CA ASN A 334 2.05 -3.78 4.40
C ASN A 334 1.35 -5.15 4.25
N ILE A 335 0.12 -5.16 3.74
CA ILE A 335 -0.68 -6.37 3.47
C ILE A 335 -0.60 -6.68 1.98
N LEU A 336 -0.22 -7.90 1.62
CA LEU A 336 -0.27 -8.42 0.25
C LEU A 336 -1.14 -9.68 0.21
N LEU A 337 -2.10 -9.73 -0.70
CA LEU A 337 -2.86 -10.93 -1.01
C LEU A 337 -2.13 -11.71 -2.10
N GLU A 338 -1.29 -12.65 -1.73
CA GLU A 338 -0.65 -13.58 -2.69
C GLU A 338 -1.71 -14.42 -3.39
N LYS A 339 -2.80 -14.71 -2.68
CA LYS A 339 -4.01 -15.32 -3.24
C LYS A 339 -5.25 -14.65 -2.68
N ASP A 340 -5.87 -13.76 -3.49
CA ASP A 340 -7.18 -13.18 -3.12
C ASP A 340 -8.22 -14.31 -3.09
N PRO A 341 -9.01 -14.47 -2.01
CA PRO A 341 -10.10 -15.43 -1.95
C PRO A 341 -11.23 -15.14 -2.93
N LEU A 342 -11.25 -13.95 -3.53
CA LEU A 342 -12.26 -13.50 -4.49
C LEU A 342 -11.62 -13.26 -5.86
N SER A 343 -12.28 -13.71 -6.92
CA SER A 343 -11.79 -13.45 -8.28
C SER A 343 -11.79 -11.96 -8.62
N PRO A 344 -10.93 -11.49 -9.55
CA PRO A 344 -10.90 -10.09 -9.96
C PRO A 344 -12.24 -9.53 -10.43
N ALA A 345 -13.07 -10.35 -11.10
CA ALA A 345 -14.40 -9.96 -11.57
C ALA A 345 -15.47 -10.01 -10.46
N SER A 346 -15.15 -10.50 -9.26
CA SER A 346 -16.14 -10.63 -8.20
C SER A 346 -16.63 -9.28 -7.71
N LEU A 347 -17.94 -9.13 -7.60
CA LEU A 347 -18.59 -7.98 -6.94
C LEU A 347 -18.67 -8.13 -5.42
N ASN A 348 -18.34 -9.31 -4.88
CA ASN A 348 -18.18 -9.51 -3.45
C ASN A 348 -16.98 -8.72 -2.93
N ARG A 349 -16.98 -8.41 -1.63
CA ARG A 349 -15.96 -7.60 -0.98
C ARG A 349 -15.34 -8.35 0.17
N SER A 350 -14.06 -8.14 0.37
CA SER A 350 -13.34 -8.59 1.57
C SER A 350 -12.95 -7.38 2.42
N PHE A 351 -12.91 -7.57 3.72
CA PHE A 351 -12.53 -6.54 4.68
C PHE A 351 -11.44 -7.07 5.60
N TYR A 352 -10.35 -6.34 5.64
CA TYR A 352 -9.19 -6.64 6.47
C TYR A 352 -9.00 -5.52 7.49
N THR A 353 -8.79 -5.88 8.75
CA THR A 353 -8.27 -4.94 9.75
C THR A 353 -6.98 -5.50 10.31
N LEU A 354 -5.94 -4.68 10.32
CA LEU A 354 -4.64 -4.97 10.92
C LEU A 354 -4.43 -4.02 12.08
N ASN A 355 -4.05 -4.55 13.24
CA ASN A 355 -3.60 -3.76 14.38
C ASN A 355 -2.30 -4.37 14.90
N ILE A 356 -1.32 -3.53 15.15
CA ILE A 356 -0.01 -3.88 15.72
C ILE A 356 0.16 -3.08 17.00
N ASP A 357 0.35 -3.76 18.13
CA ASP A 357 0.61 -3.10 19.40
C ASP A 357 2.12 -2.94 19.68
N ASP A 358 2.44 -2.29 20.79
CA ASP A 358 3.83 -2.03 21.17
C ASP A 358 4.55 -3.27 21.73
N ASP A 359 3.83 -4.37 22.00
CA ASP A 359 4.34 -5.66 22.44
C ASP A 359 4.56 -6.65 21.28
N ASN A 360 4.59 -6.16 20.03
CA ASN A 360 4.71 -6.97 18.81
C ASN A 360 3.55 -7.95 18.57
N ASN A 361 2.37 -7.73 19.18
CA ASN A 361 1.20 -8.52 18.82
C ASN A 361 0.55 -7.91 17.57
N VAL A 362 0.38 -8.74 16.56
CA VAL A 362 -0.24 -8.41 15.28
C VAL A 362 -1.59 -9.11 15.23
N THR A 363 -2.66 -8.35 15.15
CA THR A 363 -4.01 -8.89 15.01
C THR A 363 -4.56 -8.55 13.63
N LEU A 364 -4.81 -9.57 12.82
CA LEU A 364 -5.46 -9.46 11.53
C LEU A 364 -6.88 -10.01 11.63
N THR A 365 -7.88 -9.27 11.14
CA THR A 365 -9.19 -9.84 10.82
C THR A 365 -9.32 -9.98 9.31
N SER A 366 -9.94 -11.07 8.87
CA SER A 366 -10.27 -11.32 7.47
C SER A 366 -11.74 -11.69 7.39
N GLN A 367 -12.53 -10.89 6.66
CA GLN A 367 -13.98 -10.98 6.63
C GLN A 367 -14.51 -10.75 5.21
N ARG A 368 -15.65 -11.34 4.91
CA ARG A 368 -16.48 -10.94 3.77
C ARG A 368 -17.46 -9.87 4.20
N VAL A 369 -17.65 -8.85 3.36
CA VAL A 369 -18.59 -7.74 3.62
C VAL A 369 -19.83 -7.89 2.73
N TYR A 370 -20.99 -7.74 3.34
CA TYR A 370 -22.28 -7.68 2.66
C TYR A 370 -22.92 -6.33 2.92
N TYR A 371 -23.51 -5.76 1.87
CA TYR A 371 -24.23 -4.49 1.90
C TYR A 371 -25.72 -4.71 1.74
N SER A 372 -26.50 -4.21 2.68
CA SER A 372 -27.96 -4.07 2.57
C SER A 372 -28.28 -2.61 2.34
N THR A 373 -28.93 -2.29 1.22
CA THR A 373 -29.42 -0.93 0.93
C THR A 373 -30.62 -0.65 1.83
N ILE A 374 -30.57 0.45 2.57
CA ILE A 374 -31.65 0.88 3.48
C ILE A 374 -32.31 2.18 3.00
N GLU A 375 -31.72 2.88 2.03
CA GLU A 375 -32.29 4.06 1.40
C GLU A 375 -31.92 4.12 -0.07
N THR A 376 -32.90 4.52 -0.88
CA THR A 376 -32.72 4.78 -2.32
C THR A 376 -33.46 6.07 -2.66
N LEU A 377 -32.77 7.04 -3.25
CA LEU A 377 -33.31 8.31 -3.72
C LEU A 377 -33.27 8.31 -5.25
N GLU A 378 -34.44 8.40 -5.91
CA GLU A 378 -34.58 8.38 -7.38
C GLU A 378 -33.74 7.31 -8.09
N GLY A 379 -33.71 6.10 -7.54
CA GLY A 379 -32.96 4.97 -8.09
C GLY A 379 -31.48 4.89 -7.68
N ILE A 380 -30.94 5.91 -7.01
CA ILE A 380 -29.58 5.91 -6.47
C ILE A 380 -29.62 5.34 -5.05
N ALA A 381 -28.96 4.22 -4.82
CA ALA A 381 -28.78 3.68 -3.47
C ALA A 381 -27.80 4.56 -2.68
N THR A 382 -28.31 5.21 -1.62
CA THR A 382 -27.61 6.27 -0.89
C THR A 382 -27.11 5.85 0.50
N ARG A 383 -27.86 4.97 1.20
CA ARG A 383 -27.46 4.48 2.52
C ARG A 383 -27.45 2.97 2.60
N PHE A 384 -26.54 2.47 3.43
CA PHE A 384 -26.26 1.04 3.54
C PHE A 384 -26.03 0.65 4.98
N VAL A 385 -26.36 -0.62 5.29
CA VAL A 385 -25.90 -1.31 6.49
C VAL A 385 -24.94 -2.42 6.04
N LYS A 386 -23.79 -2.52 6.72
CA LYS A 386 -22.80 -3.58 6.49
C LYS A 386 -22.98 -4.71 7.47
N SER A 387 -22.83 -5.93 6.99
CA SER A 387 -22.66 -7.12 7.82
C SER A 387 -21.41 -7.87 7.41
N TYR A 388 -20.81 -8.59 8.36
CA TYR A 388 -19.49 -9.19 8.21
C TYR A 388 -19.55 -10.68 8.53
N GLN A 389 -18.85 -11.47 7.74
CA GLN A 389 -18.69 -12.90 7.96
C GLN A 389 -17.20 -13.25 7.96
N LYS A 390 -16.72 -13.96 8.98
CA LYS A 390 -15.33 -14.43 9.01
C LYS A 390 -14.99 -15.21 7.73
N MET A 391 -13.79 -14.95 7.22
CA MET A 391 -13.26 -15.57 6.02
C MET A 391 -11.96 -16.28 6.37
N GLN A 392 -11.88 -17.57 6.03
CA GLN A 392 -10.73 -18.44 6.28
C GLN A 392 -10.23 -19.01 4.95
N GLN A 393 -10.00 -18.14 3.99
CA GLN A 393 -9.56 -18.46 2.64
C GLN A 393 -8.56 -17.42 2.15
N GLY A 394 -7.71 -17.82 1.21
CA GLY A 394 -6.68 -16.95 0.63
C GLY A 394 -5.35 -17.12 1.31
N VAL A 395 -4.33 -16.47 0.72
CA VAL A 395 -2.97 -16.40 1.26
C VAL A 395 -2.63 -14.93 1.44
N VAL A 396 -2.32 -14.55 2.66
CA VAL A 396 -1.97 -13.18 3.05
C VAL A 396 -0.53 -13.15 3.48
N ARG A 397 0.25 -12.25 2.91
CA ARG A 397 1.61 -11.95 3.34
C ARG A 397 1.61 -10.60 4.04
N LEU A 398 2.16 -10.56 5.22
CA LEU A 398 2.38 -9.35 6.00
C LEU A 398 3.86 -9.00 5.97
N PHE A 399 4.16 -7.77 5.58
CA PHE A 399 5.52 -7.26 5.57
C PHE A 399 5.80 -6.43 6.83
N PHE A 400 7.04 -6.45 7.29
CA PHE A 400 7.48 -5.82 8.54
C PHE A 400 8.81 -5.09 8.39
N ASP A 401 8.95 -4.01 9.18
CA ASP A 401 10.19 -3.32 9.47
C ASP A 401 10.15 -2.71 10.89
N GLU A 402 11.18 -1.98 11.27
CA GLU A 402 11.31 -1.35 12.58
C GLU A 402 10.26 -0.28 12.90
N ARG A 403 9.56 0.25 11.88
CA ARG A 403 8.44 1.20 12.06
C ARG A 403 7.19 0.51 12.60
N LEU A 404 7.04 -0.78 12.31
CA LEU A 404 5.87 -1.58 12.67
C LEU A 404 6.07 -2.38 13.96
N VAL A 405 7.23 -3.03 14.11
CA VAL A 405 7.54 -3.94 15.21
C VAL A 405 8.99 -3.78 15.70
N ASP A 406 9.26 -4.19 16.92
CA ASP A 406 10.64 -4.38 17.41
C ASP A 406 11.21 -5.64 16.78
N MET A 407 12.03 -5.49 15.73
CA MET A 407 12.63 -6.58 14.97
C MET A 407 13.58 -7.48 15.80
N THR A 408 13.92 -7.09 17.03
CA THR A 408 14.78 -7.88 17.93
C THR A 408 13.99 -8.86 18.80
N LYS A 409 12.67 -8.77 18.80
CA LYS A 409 11.76 -9.57 19.64
C LYS A 409 10.84 -10.44 18.79
N PRO A 410 10.32 -11.54 19.36
CA PRO A 410 9.31 -12.33 18.69
C PRO A 410 8.07 -11.49 18.31
N VAL A 411 7.52 -11.78 17.17
CA VAL A 411 6.25 -11.22 16.69
C VAL A 411 5.19 -12.31 16.81
N LYS A 412 4.04 -11.96 17.35
CA LYS A 412 2.91 -12.87 17.48
C LYS A 412 1.78 -12.44 16.55
N ILE A 413 1.42 -13.27 15.58
CA ILE A 413 0.36 -12.96 14.60
C ILE A 413 -0.86 -13.83 14.85
N THR A 414 -1.99 -13.19 15.12
CA THR A 414 -3.31 -13.84 15.22
C THR A 414 -4.20 -13.41 14.06
N VAL A 415 -4.92 -14.35 13.48
CA VAL A 415 -5.94 -14.08 12.46
C VAL A 415 -7.29 -14.57 12.94
N ASN A 416 -8.28 -13.69 12.98
CA ASN A 416 -9.62 -13.99 13.48
C ASN A 416 -9.63 -14.65 14.87
N GLY A 417 -8.63 -14.32 15.71
CA GLY A 417 -8.44 -14.88 17.06
C GLY A 417 -7.67 -16.19 17.13
N THR A 418 -7.22 -16.75 16.00
CA THR A 418 -6.36 -17.95 15.94
C THR A 418 -4.91 -17.55 15.75
N LEU A 419 -3.98 -18.13 16.52
CA LEU A 419 -2.55 -17.89 16.39
C LEU A 419 -2.02 -18.58 15.13
N TYR A 420 -1.32 -17.82 14.27
CA TYR A 420 -0.72 -18.30 13.03
C TYR A 420 0.81 -18.27 13.06
N PHE A 421 1.40 -17.34 13.80
CA PHE A 421 2.84 -17.18 13.88
C PHE A 421 3.23 -16.68 15.28
N ASP A 422 4.33 -17.22 15.82
CA ASP A 422 4.97 -16.75 17.06
C ASP A 422 6.47 -17.01 16.94
N GLY A 423 7.27 -15.98 16.65
CA GLY A 423 8.70 -16.16 16.42
C GLY A 423 9.43 -14.88 16.02
N LEU A 424 10.73 -14.99 15.85
CA LEU A 424 11.59 -13.91 15.36
C LEU A 424 11.42 -13.77 13.83
N LEU A 425 11.43 -12.53 13.37
CA LEU A 425 11.47 -12.21 11.94
C LEU A 425 12.92 -12.30 11.43
N THR A 426 13.07 -12.73 10.19
CA THR A 426 14.33 -12.78 9.48
C THR A 426 14.35 -11.74 8.39
N CYS A 427 15.32 -10.83 8.39
CA CYS A 427 15.49 -9.86 7.31
C CYS A 427 16.12 -10.54 6.08
N ARG A 428 15.52 -10.32 4.91
CA ARG A 428 15.89 -10.92 3.63
C ARG A 428 15.89 -9.90 2.50
N LEU A 429 16.84 -10.02 1.59
CA LEU A 429 16.88 -9.21 0.38
C LEU A 429 15.68 -9.50 -0.53
N SER A 430 15.25 -10.78 -0.58
CA SER A 430 14.06 -11.19 -1.32
C SER A 430 12.79 -10.48 -0.85
N ASP A 431 12.56 -10.35 0.47
CA ASP A 431 11.40 -9.63 1.02
C ASP A 431 11.39 -8.16 0.58
N MET A 432 12.57 -7.50 0.57
CA MET A 432 12.70 -6.12 0.09
C MET A 432 12.37 -6.00 -1.40
N ALA A 433 12.90 -6.91 -2.23
CA ALA A 433 12.66 -6.90 -3.68
C ALA A 433 11.19 -7.17 -3.99
N GLU A 434 10.58 -8.16 -3.33
CA GLU A 434 9.17 -8.52 -3.55
C GLU A 434 8.20 -7.46 -3.05
N SER A 435 8.45 -6.83 -1.89
CA SER A 435 7.62 -5.72 -1.41
C SER A 435 7.71 -4.52 -2.35
N LEU A 436 8.90 -4.19 -2.86
CA LEU A 436 9.05 -3.13 -3.85
C LEU A 436 8.37 -3.48 -5.18
N ALA A 437 8.50 -4.70 -5.67
CA ALA A 437 7.80 -5.17 -6.86
C ALA A 437 6.27 -5.10 -6.72
N ALA A 438 5.75 -5.47 -5.54
CA ALA A 438 4.32 -5.45 -5.26
C ALA A 438 3.73 -4.03 -5.16
N PHE A 439 4.48 -3.09 -4.60
CA PHE A 439 3.98 -1.76 -4.27
C PHE A 439 4.55 -0.64 -5.16
N GLY A 440 5.72 -0.80 -5.75
CA GLY A 440 6.39 0.23 -6.56
C GLY A 440 6.72 1.51 -5.77
N ASP A 441 6.93 1.42 -4.47
CA ASP A 441 6.93 2.53 -3.51
C ASP A 441 8.19 2.53 -2.66
N PRO A 442 9.03 3.59 -2.73
CA PRO A 442 10.28 3.66 -1.97
C PRO A 442 10.10 3.62 -0.45
N LEU A 443 8.90 3.96 0.05
CA LEU A 443 8.59 3.94 1.48
C LEU A 443 8.08 2.56 1.95
N ARG A 444 7.96 1.58 1.06
CA ARG A 444 7.45 0.23 1.34
C ARG A 444 8.42 -0.87 0.90
N ILE A 445 9.71 -0.67 1.17
CA ILE A 445 10.76 -1.68 1.00
C ILE A 445 10.94 -2.36 2.36
N PHE A 446 10.25 -3.46 2.55
CA PHE A 446 10.21 -4.15 3.84
C PHE A 446 11.22 -5.29 3.90
N PRO A 447 12.07 -5.35 4.94
CA PRO A 447 13.11 -6.38 5.04
C PRO A 447 12.61 -7.76 5.48
N ALA A 448 11.40 -7.88 6.02
CA ALA A 448 10.90 -9.14 6.53
C ALA A 448 9.43 -9.34 6.21
N SER A 449 9.00 -10.58 6.12
CA SER A 449 7.60 -10.93 5.92
C SER A 449 7.19 -12.24 6.57
N VAL A 450 5.88 -12.42 6.75
CA VAL A 450 5.26 -13.70 7.14
C VAL A 450 4.10 -13.98 6.21
N THR A 451 4.11 -15.13 5.55
CA THR A 451 3.01 -15.61 4.70
C THR A 451 2.06 -16.50 5.51
N LEU A 452 0.78 -16.19 5.45
CA LEU A 452 -0.29 -16.83 6.20
C LEU A 452 -1.28 -17.48 5.23
N ASN A 453 -1.33 -18.82 5.20
CA ASN A 453 -2.40 -19.54 4.50
C ASN A 453 -3.64 -19.61 5.41
N LEU A 454 -4.66 -18.81 5.11
CA LEU A 454 -5.84 -18.70 5.97
C LEU A 454 -6.73 -19.95 5.94
N ALA A 455 -6.57 -20.85 4.97
CA ALA A 455 -7.28 -22.12 4.90
C ALA A 455 -6.67 -23.20 5.81
N GLU A 456 -5.43 -23.01 6.21
CA GLU A 456 -4.69 -23.92 7.09
C GLU A 456 -4.76 -23.39 8.52
N VAL A 457 -5.54 -24.05 9.38
CA VAL A 457 -5.46 -23.77 10.83
C VAL A 457 -4.13 -24.33 11.32
N PRO A 458 -3.19 -23.50 11.83
CA PRO A 458 -1.94 -24.04 12.36
C PRO A 458 -2.25 -25.06 13.46
N SER A 459 -1.86 -26.29 13.27
CA SER A 459 -1.81 -27.26 14.36
C SER A 459 -0.75 -26.75 15.33
N GLY A 460 -1.10 -26.38 16.55
CA GLY A 460 -0.31 -25.62 17.54
C GLY A 460 1.05 -26.22 17.93
N ILE A 461 1.91 -26.42 16.95
CA ILE A 461 3.32 -26.79 17.11
C ILE A 461 4.14 -25.72 16.41
N ASN A 462 4.92 -24.99 17.19
CA ASN A 462 5.93 -24.04 16.71
C ASN A 462 6.79 -24.69 15.62
N GLU A 463 6.72 -24.24 14.38
CA GLU A 463 7.79 -24.51 13.40
C GLU A 463 9.01 -23.73 13.85
N ILE A 464 9.87 -24.40 14.62
CA ILE A 464 11.26 -23.98 14.81
C ILE A 464 11.85 -23.94 13.39
N ALA A 465 12.42 -22.78 13.03
CA ALA A 465 13.14 -22.59 11.78
C ALA A 465 13.94 -23.84 11.43
N LYS A 466 13.71 -24.40 10.26
CA LYS A 466 14.53 -25.49 9.72
C LYS A 466 15.90 -24.90 9.40
N GLU A 467 16.80 -24.93 10.40
CA GLU A 467 18.24 -24.92 10.10
C GLU A 467 18.51 -26.15 9.22
N ASP A 468 19.19 -25.94 8.11
CA ASP A 468 19.76 -26.97 7.28
C ASP A 468 20.60 -27.93 8.13
N ARG A 469 19.99 -29.02 8.54
CA ARG A 469 20.73 -30.17 9.09
C ARG A 469 20.81 -31.20 8.00
N GLN A 470 22.04 -31.50 7.62
CA GLN A 470 22.41 -32.66 6.82
C GLN A 470 21.59 -33.90 7.21
N ALA A 471 21.09 -34.56 6.19
CA ALA A 471 20.29 -35.77 6.30
C ALA A 471 21.05 -36.88 7.04
N ASP A 472 20.76 -37.05 8.33
CA ASP A 472 20.96 -38.29 9.04
C ASP A 472 19.62 -39.00 9.20
N ASN A 473 19.64 -40.30 8.92
CA ASN A 473 18.52 -41.25 8.81
C ASN A 473 17.68 -41.40 10.10
N GLU A 474 17.10 -40.33 10.64
CA GLU A 474 16.25 -40.32 11.84
C GLU A 474 14.73 -40.50 11.56
N ASP A 475 14.31 -40.59 10.31
CA ASP A 475 12.89 -40.65 9.93
C ASP A 475 12.15 -41.96 10.37
N ASN A 476 12.85 -42.91 10.94
CA ASN A 476 12.26 -44.19 11.38
C ASN A 476 12.06 -44.31 12.88
N ILE A 477 12.28 -43.25 13.66
CA ILE A 477 12.04 -43.33 15.12
C ILE A 477 10.57 -43.03 15.41
N LEU A 478 9.89 -44.00 16.01
CA LEU A 478 8.49 -43.89 16.39
C LEU A 478 8.34 -43.50 17.87
N TYR A 479 7.34 -42.66 18.14
CA TYR A 479 6.95 -42.25 19.49
C TYR A 479 5.46 -42.61 19.74
N ASP A 480 5.13 -43.01 20.97
CA ASP A 480 3.76 -43.16 21.39
C ASP A 480 3.05 -41.81 21.60
N LEU A 481 1.76 -41.81 21.87
CA LEU A 481 0.97 -40.59 22.12
C LEU A 481 1.39 -39.80 23.37
N GLN A 482 2.22 -40.41 24.25
CA GLN A 482 2.83 -39.77 25.43
C GLN A 482 4.23 -39.23 25.14
N GLY A 483 4.69 -39.29 23.89
CA GLY A 483 5.99 -38.79 23.48
C GLY A 483 7.17 -39.70 23.84
N ARG A 484 6.95 -40.93 24.24
CA ARG A 484 8.00 -41.90 24.57
C ARG A 484 8.44 -42.64 23.31
N ARG A 485 9.76 -42.77 23.12
CA ARG A 485 10.36 -43.49 22.00
C ARG A 485 9.98 -44.99 22.07
N VAL A 486 9.47 -45.49 20.95
CA VAL A 486 9.05 -46.91 20.82
C VAL A 486 10.01 -47.67 19.93
N THR A 487 10.71 -48.65 20.50
CA THR A 487 11.69 -49.47 19.76
C THR A 487 11.05 -50.69 19.12
N VAL A 488 9.92 -51.18 19.65
CA VAL A 488 9.17 -52.31 19.08
C VAL A 488 7.67 -51.93 19.11
N PRO A 489 7.09 -51.47 17.97
CA PRO A 489 5.71 -51.06 17.92
C PRO A 489 4.76 -52.27 18.02
N GLN A 490 3.87 -52.23 18.99
CA GLN A 490 2.74 -53.17 19.13
C GLN A 490 1.46 -52.55 18.54
N HIS A 491 0.29 -53.14 18.73
CA HIS A 491 -0.97 -52.52 18.29
C HIS A 491 -1.14 -51.15 18.94
N GLY A 492 -1.22 -50.08 18.11
CA GLY A 492 -1.39 -48.73 18.60
C GLY A 492 -1.10 -47.64 17.54
N ILE A 493 -1.23 -46.37 17.95
CA ILE A 493 -0.96 -45.21 17.14
C ILE A 493 0.40 -44.63 17.52
N TYR A 494 1.25 -44.43 16.53
CA TYR A 494 2.61 -43.89 16.68
C TYR A 494 2.83 -42.72 15.78
N ILE A 495 3.73 -41.82 16.17
CA ILE A 495 4.08 -40.60 15.42
C ILE A 495 5.60 -40.60 15.24
N ASN A 496 6.08 -40.31 14.05
CA ASN A 496 7.52 -40.05 13.84
C ASN A 496 7.84 -38.55 14.00
N LYS A 497 9.11 -38.19 13.98
CA LYS A 497 9.55 -36.77 14.07
C LYS A 497 9.00 -35.89 12.93
N ALA A 498 8.65 -36.46 11.77
CA ALA A 498 8.04 -35.75 10.66
C ALA A 498 6.51 -35.60 10.80
N GLY A 499 5.93 -35.98 11.95
CA GLY A 499 4.49 -35.88 12.21
C GLY A 499 3.62 -36.92 11.47
N LYS A 500 4.23 -37.88 10.76
CA LYS A 500 3.49 -38.94 10.09
C LYS A 500 2.92 -39.91 11.13
N ARG A 501 1.62 -40.22 10.99
CA ARG A 501 0.88 -41.10 11.87
C ARG A 501 0.91 -42.54 11.35
N PHE A 502 1.28 -43.49 12.19
CA PHE A 502 1.30 -44.94 11.88
C PHE A 502 0.30 -45.67 12.79
N VAL A 503 -0.45 -46.54 12.20
CA VAL A 503 -1.36 -47.44 12.92
C VAL A 503 -0.90 -48.86 12.61
N LYS A 504 -0.62 -49.64 13.63
CA LYS A 504 -0.21 -51.06 13.52
C LYS A 504 -1.16 -51.94 14.24
#